data_b5a5aa40de86f595c702a920f7128c85
#
_entry.id   b5a5aa40de86f595c702a920f7128c85
#
_cell.length_a   1.000
_cell.length_b   1.000
_cell.length_c   1.000
_cell.angle_alpha   90.00
_cell.angle_beta   90.00
_cell.angle_gamma   90.00
#
_symmetry.space_group_name_H-M   'P 1'
#
loop_
_entity.id
_entity.type
_entity.pdbx_description
1 polymer ?
#
loop_
_entity_poly.entity_id
_entity_poly.type
_entity_poly.pdbx_seq_one_letter_code
_entity_poly.pdbx_strand_id
1 'polypeptide(L)'
;FPEIRVTEVKGIGATKGRLSEEFASGKYDLVHYAGHAYFNEQNRSESGILCAKDEVLSGRDLANLNSLPSLVVFNACESARVRSGELPTRSPKSKTAGGKAAPIAALVDRNVSLAEAFLRCGVGAFVGTYWQVGDNAAGAFAEHFYRDLLESKTVGEALRSARKGLYKTNEADWVNYIHYGDSEFKVKSN
;
A
#
# COMPACT_ATOMS: atom_id res chain seq x y z
N PHE A 1 -9.98 22.45 7.70
CA PHE A 1 -9.57 21.06 7.97
C PHE A 1 -8.81 21.05 9.29
N PRO A 2 -8.91 19.97 10.11
CA PRO A 2 -8.05 19.80 11.27
C PRO A 2 -6.58 19.86 10.85
N GLU A 3 -5.72 20.26 11.77
CA GLU A 3 -4.29 20.38 11.48
C GLU A 3 -3.70 18.98 11.17
N ILE A 4 -3.33 18.77 9.90
CA ILE A 4 -2.75 17.49 9.45
C ILE A 4 -1.24 17.61 9.56
N ARG A 5 -0.62 16.73 10.34
CA ARG A 5 0.83 16.62 10.41
C ARG A 5 1.30 15.50 9.44
N VAL A 6 2.10 15.87 8.47
CA VAL A 6 2.65 14.93 7.49
C VAL A 6 4.14 14.73 7.74
N THR A 7 4.57 13.49 7.88
CA THR A 7 5.97 13.10 7.87
C THR A 7 6.26 12.35 6.59
N GLU A 8 7.18 12.84 5.78
CA GLU A 8 7.58 12.19 4.53
C GLU A 8 8.91 11.45 4.72
N VAL A 9 8.93 10.17 4.33
CA VAL A 9 10.14 9.34 4.29
C VAL A 9 10.30 8.80 2.87
N LYS A 10 11.36 9.22 2.16
CA LYS A 10 11.55 8.88 0.74
C LYS A 10 12.98 8.59 0.33
N GLY A 11 13.12 7.97 -0.84
CA GLY A 11 14.40 7.70 -1.49
C GLY A 11 15.35 6.89 -0.59
N ILE A 12 16.61 7.30 -0.52
CA ILE A 12 17.65 6.61 0.26
C ILE A 12 17.39 6.61 1.78
N GLY A 13 16.53 7.52 2.26
CA GLY A 13 16.11 7.59 3.66
C GLY A 13 15.04 6.57 4.04
N ALA A 14 14.35 5.96 3.08
CA ALA A 14 13.33 4.96 3.32
C ALA A 14 13.96 3.56 3.58
N THR A 15 14.87 3.48 4.54
CA THR A 15 15.49 2.22 4.95
C THR A 15 14.54 1.37 5.78
N LYS A 16 14.78 0.06 5.81
CA LYS A 16 14.00 -0.88 6.63
C LYS A 16 13.95 -0.45 8.10
N GLY A 17 15.09 -0.08 8.69
CA GLY A 17 15.17 0.38 10.07
C GLY A 17 14.30 1.63 10.30
N ARG A 18 14.45 2.66 9.43
CA ARG A 18 13.68 3.89 9.55
C ARG A 18 12.17 3.64 9.43
N LEU A 19 11.74 2.84 8.44
CA LEU A 19 10.32 2.53 8.29
C LEU A 19 9.78 1.74 9.48
N SER A 20 10.55 0.77 10.02
CA SER A 20 10.15 0.03 11.21
C SER A 20 9.97 0.95 12.42
N GLU A 21 10.89 1.90 12.64
CA GLU A 21 10.79 2.90 13.73
C GLU A 21 9.55 3.78 13.57
N GLU A 22 9.29 4.27 12.36
CA GLU A 22 8.12 5.12 12.10
C GLU A 22 6.82 4.33 12.29
N PHE A 23 6.71 3.12 11.76
CA PHE A 23 5.54 2.27 11.96
C PHE A 23 5.29 1.99 13.45
N ALA A 24 6.34 1.67 14.21
CA ALA A 24 6.24 1.33 15.63
C ALA A 24 6.08 2.55 16.54
N SER A 25 6.23 3.77 16.03
CA SER A 25 6.28 4.99 16.84
C SER A 25 4.97 5.33 17.57
N GLY A 26 3.84 4.79 17.11
CA GLY A 26 2.51 5.14 17.61
C GLY A 26 2.07 6.58 17.34
N LYS A 27 2.80 7.32 16.48
CA LYS A 27 2.56 8.74 16.18
C LYS A 27 1.56 8.98 15.06
N TYR A 28 1.29 7.95 14.26
CA TYR A 28 0.52 8.07 13.03
C TYR A 28 -0.78 7.31 13.11
N ASP A 29 -1.88 7.99 12.79
CA ASP A 29 -3.19 7.37 12.61
C ASP A 29 -3.28 6.64 11.27
N LEU A 30 -2.55 7.17 10.26
CA LEU A 30 -2.56 6.69 8.90
C LEU A 30 -1.14 6.65 8.32
N VAL A 31 -0.84 5.60 7.56
CA VAL A 31 0.33 5.54 6.69
C VAL A 31 -0.11 5.37 5.24
N HIS A 32 0.43 6.21 4.36
CA HIS A 32 0.34 6.04 2.92
C HIS A 32 1.70 5.58 2.39
N TYR A 33 1.73 4.42 1.79
CA TYR A 33 2.89 3.92 1.08
C TYR A 33 2.66 3.99 -0.43
N ALA A 34 3.58 4.66 -1.13
CA ALA A 34 3.64 4.68 -2.60
C ALA A 34 5.02 4.19 -3.03
N GLY A 35 5.09 3.03 -3.67
CA GLY A 35 6.38 2.45 -4.04
C GLY A 35 6.27 1.01 -4.53
N HIS A 36 7.28 0.21 -4.24
CA HIS A 36 7.36 -1.17 -4.70
C HIS A 36 7.14 -2.14 -3.56
N ALA A 37 6.44 -3.24 -3.84
CA ALA A 37 6.29 -4.36 -2.94
C ALA A 37 7.12 -5.55 -3.43
N TYR A 38 7.65 -6.31 -2.49
CA TYR A 38 8.26 -7.60 -2.72
C TYR A 38 7.29 -8.72 -2.34
N PHE A 39 7.13 -9.71 -3.22
CA PHE A 39 6.28 -10.86 -2.96
C PHE A 39 7.09 -12.14 -3.04
N ASN A 40 7.03 -12.92 -1.97
CA ASN A 40 7.62 -14.25 -1.90
C ASN A 40 6.51 -15.30 -2.03
N GLU A 41 6.48 -16.02 -3.16
CA GLU A 41 5.45 -17.01 -3.44
C GLU A 41 5.56 -18.27 -2.54
N GLN A 42 6.77 -18.60 -2.11
CA GLN A 42 7.04 -19.78 -1.28
C GLN A 42 6.81 -19.51 0.20
N ASN A 43 7.09 -18.27 0.64
CA ASN A 43 6.90 -17.86 2.02
C ASN A 43 6.27 -16.48 2.09
N ARG A 44 4.95 -16.45 2.20
CA ARG A 44 4.15 -15.20 2.20
C ARG A 44 4.53 -14.23 3.31
N SER A 45 5.01 -14.73 4.45
CA SER A 45 5.43 -13.86 5.56
C SER A 45 6.69 -13.04 5.26
N GLU A 46 7.42 -13.41 4.22
CA GLU A 46 8.58 -12.65 3.72
C GLU A 46 8.20 -11.60 2.67
N SER A 47 6.93 -11.57 2.22
CA SER A 47 6.42 -10.50 1.38
C SER A 47 6.30 -9.20 2.17
N GLY A 48 6.54 -8.05 1.53
CA GLY A 48 6.51 -6.79 2.25
C GLY A 48 6.82 -5.57 1.39
N ILE A 49 7.20 -4.51 2.06
CA ILE A 49 7.58 -3.23 1.50
C ILE A 49 9.04 -3.31 1.02
N LEU A 50 9.28 -2.95 -0.24
CA LEU A 50 10.66 -2.80 -0.74
C LEU A 50 11.22 -1.45 -0.26
N CYS A 51 12.22 -1.54 0.60
CA CYS A 51 12.87 -0.39 1.20
C CYS A 51 14.12 0.05 0.41
N ALA A 52 14.73 1.16 0.82
CA ALA A 52 16.03 1.55 0.31
C ALA A 52 17.08 0.43 0.54
N LYS A 53 18.11 0.38 -0.33
CA LYS A 53 19.17 -0.64 -0.30
C LYS A 53 18.68 -2.07 -0.58
N ASP A 54 17.54 -2.18 -1.29
CA ASP A 54 16.92 -3.46 -1.64
C ASP A 54 16.55 -4.35 -0.43
N GLU A 55 16.41 -3.73 0.75
CA GLU A 55 15.88 -4.41 1.94
C GLU A 55 14.37 -4.58 1.85
N VAL A 56 13.82 -5.61 2.50
CA VAL A 56 12.38 -5.85 2.60
C VAL A 56 11.92 -5.70 4.04
N LEU A 57 10.97 -4.81 4.28
CA LEU A 57 10.20 -4.78 5.52
C LEU A 57 9.03 -5.75 5.35
N SER A 58 9.22 -6.97 5.82
CA SER A 58 8.34 -8.11 5.59
C SER A 58 7.15 -8.15 6.55
N GLY A 59 6.14 -8.97 6.21
CA GLY A 59 5.04 -9.26 7.13
C GLY A 59 5.51 -9.84 8.47
N ARG A 60 6.60 -10.62 8.47
CA ARG A 60 7.23 -11.11 9.71
C ARG A 60 7.83 -9.98 10.53
N ASP A 61 8.48 -9.00 9.89
CA ASP A 61 9.03 -7.84 10.59
C ASP A 61 7.89 -7.02 11.20
N LEU A 62 6.81 -6.78 10.44
CA LEU A 62 5.62 -6.06 10.92
C LEU A 62 5.00 -6.73 12.14
N ALA A 63 4.93 -8.06 12.15
CA ALA A 63 4.38 -8.83 13.27
C ALA A 63 5.17 -8.67 14.58
N ASN A 64 6.40 -8.19 14.53
CA ASN A 64 7.23 -7.92 15.70
C ASN A 64 7.16 -6.46 16.16
N LEU A 65 6.39 -5.60 15.50
CA LEU A 65 6.20 -4.21 15.92
C LEU A 65 5.12 -4.10 17.01
N ASN A 66 5.39 -3.29 18.01
CA ASN A 66 4.49 -3.14 19.17
C ASN A 66 3.26 -2.26 18.88
N SER A 67 3.31 -1.47 17.82
CA SER A 67 2.22 -0.57 17.40
C SER A 67 2.24 -0.44 15.90
N LEU A 68 1.07 -0.30 15.30
CA LEU A 68 0.91 0.01 13.88
C LEU A 68 -0.15 1.10 13.71
N PRO A 69 -0.12 1.86 12.61
CA PRO A 69 -1.17 2.81 12.26
C PRO A 69 -2.52 2.12 12.13
N SER A 70 -3.59 2.82 12.47
CA SER A 70 -4.94 2.26 12.38
C SER A 70 -5.40 2.06 10.94
N LEU A 71 -4.91 2.89 9.99
CA LEU A 71 -5.20 2.81 8.57
C LEU A 71 -3.90 2.76 7.76
N VAL A 72 -3.80 1.79 6.87
CA VAL A 72 -2.72 1.70 5.88
C VAL A 72 -3.30 1.82 4.48
N VAL A 73 -2.80 2.78 3.71
CA VAL A 73 -3.08 2.92 2.27
C VAL A 73 -1.82 2.52 1.52
N PHE A 74 -1.93 1.46 0.72
CA PHE A 74 -0.81 0.82 0.08
C PHE A 74 -0.93 0.93 -1.44
N ASN A 75 -0.32 1.96 -2.00
CA ASN A 75 -0.29 2.21 -3.43
C ASN A 75 1.05 1.70 -4.01
N ALA A 76 1.17 0.39 -4.11
CA ALA A 76 2.37 -0.26 -4.62
C ALA A 76 2.16 -0.68 -6.07
N CYS A 77 2.95 -0.11 -6.95
CA CYS A 77 3.05 -0.62 -8.31
C CYS A 77 3.63 -2.03 -8.32
N GLU A 78 3.00 -2.94 -9.03
CA GLU A 78 3.53 -4.29 -9.30
C GLU A 78 4.72 -4.23 -10.28
N SER A 79 5.71 -3.40 -10.02
CA SER A 79 6.96 -3.44 -10.79
C SER A 79 7.97 -4.42 -10.21
N ALA A 80 7.68 -5.03 -9.08
CA ALA A 80 8.36 -6.23 -8.62
C ALA A 80 7.91 -7.41 -9.50
N ARG A 81 8.43 -7.47 -10.73
CA ARG A 81 8.45 -8.73 -11.47
C ARG A 81 9.16 -9.75 -10.59
N VAL A 82 8.39 -10.61 -9.97
CA VAL A 82 8.91 -11.79 -9.30
C VAL A 82 9.63 -12.63 -10.35
N ARG A 83 10.92 -12.44 -10.48
CA ARG A 83 11.79 -13.53 -10.92
C ARG A 83 11.89 -14.41 -9.70
N SER A 84 11.41 -15.63 -9.83
CA SER A 84 11.45 -16.65 -8.81
C SER A 84 12.80 -16.60 -8.06
N GLY A 85 12.77 -16.22 -6.80
CA GLY A 85 13.87 -16.40 -5.84
C GLY A 85 15.00 -15.37 -5.81
N GLU A 86 15.02 -14.35 -6.66
CA GLU A 86 16.06 -13.32 -6.64
C GLU A 86 15.48 -11.95 -6.28
N LEU A 87 16.11 -11.26 -5.33
CA LEU A 87 15.87 -9.85 -5.04
C LEU A 87 16.06 -9.03 -6.32
N PRO A 88 15.20 -8.05 -6.63
CA PRO A 88 15.35 -7.24 -7.83
C PRO A 88 16.65 -6.44 -7.76
N THR A 89 17.66 -6.84 -8.53
CA THR A 89 18.82 -6.02 -8.76
C THR A 89 18.39 -4.80 -9.57
N ARG A 90 18.66 -3.63 -9.01
CA ARG A 90 18.36 -2.33 -9.58
C ARG A 90 19.00 -2.17 -10.95
N SER A 91 18.27 -2.42 -12.02
CA SER A 91 18.69 -2.06 -13.37
C SER A 91 17.65 -1.16 -14.01
N PRO A 92 17.97 0.13 -14.30
CA PRO A 92 17.00 1.11 -14.78
C PRO A 92 16.66 0.96 -16.27
N LYS A 93 17.07 -0.10 -16.94
CA LYS A 93 16.88 -0.30 -18.38
C LYS A 93 16.41 -1.72 -18.70
N SER A 94 15.10 -1.91 -18.71
CA SER A 94 14.52 -2.92 -19.56
C SER A 94 13.15 -2.46 -20.06
N LYS A 95 13.18 -1.60 -21.06
CA LYS A 95 12.18 -1.61 -22.11
C LYS A 95 12.40 -2.91 -22.87
N THR A 96 11.38 -3.73 -22.98
CA THR A 96 11.27 -5.00 -23.68
C THR A 96 11.39 -6.24 -22.80
N ALA A 97 10.25 -6.81 -22.57
CA ALA A 97 10.00 -8.21 -22.89
C ALA A 97 8.53 -8.48 -22.62
N GLY A 98 7.83 -9.02 -23.58
CA GLY A 98 6.50 -9.59 -23.48
C GLY A 98 6.44 -10.73 -22.47
N GLY A 99 6.56 -10.37 -21.20
CA GLY A 99 6.24 -11.26 -20.09
C GLY A 99 4.73 -11.38 -20.02
N LYS A 100 4.19 -12.61 -20.07
CA LYS A 100 2.77 -12.87 -19.84
C LYS A 100 2.40 -12.21 -18.51
N ALA A 101 1.33 -11.39 -18.53
CA ALA A 101 0.76 -10.84 -17.31
C ALA A 101 0.49 -11.98 -16.32
N ALA A 102 0.79 -11.74 -15.04
CA ALA A 102 0.49 -12.72 -14.01
C ALA A 102 -1.03 -13.03 -14.02
N PRO A 103 -1.45 -14.28 -13.81
CA PRO A 103 -2.87 -14.60 -13.71
C PRO A 103 -3.53 -13.75 -12.62
N ILE A 104 -4.74 -13.26 -12.87
CA ILE A 104 -5.50 -12.44 -11.91
C ILE A 104 -5.56 -13.10 -10.51
N ALA A 105 -5.73 -14.42 -10.46
CA ALA A 105 -5.71 -15.17 -9.21
C ALA A 105 -4.41 -14.99 -8.41
N ALA A 106 -3.26 -14.96 -9.07
CA ALA A 106 -1.97 -14.72 -8.41
C ALA A 106 -1.84 -13.28 -7.89
N LEU A 107 -2.40 -12.30 -8.60
CA LEU A 107 -2.43 -10.91 -8.16
C LEU A 107 -3.31 -10.71 -6.92
N VAL A 108 -4.49 -11.34 -6.92
CA VAL A 108 -5.40 -11.34 -5.77
C VAL A 108 -4.73 -11.98 -4.55
N ASP A 109 -4.12 -13.14 -4.72
CA ASP A 109 -3.45 -13.88 -3.64
C ASP A 109 -2.31 -13.08 -2.99
N ARG A 110 -1.55 -12.34 -3.77
CA ARG A 110 -0.47 -11.45 -3.28
C ARG A 110 -1.01 -10.30 -2.42
N ASN A 111 -2.06 -9.64 -2.88
CA ASN A 111 -2.68 -8.54 -2.14
C ASN A 111 -3.30 -9.01 -0.83
N VAL A 112 -3.99 -10.13 -0.85
CA VAL A 112 -4.55 -10.74 0.37
C VAL A 112 -3.44 -11.02 1.37
N SER A 113 -2.29 -11.55 0.93
CA SER A 113 -1.17 -11.89 1.82
C SER A 113 -0.58 -10.66 2.52
N LEU A 114 -0.45 -9.53 1.82
CA LEU A 114 0.07 -8.31 2.42
C LEU A 114 -0.95 -7.65 3.35
N ALA A 115 -2.20 -7.55 2.91
CA ALA A 115 -3.30 -7.05 3.75
C ALA A 115 -3.46 -7.90 5.02
N GLU A 116 -3.38 -9.24 4.91
CA GLU A 116 -3.42 -10.15 6.04
C GLU A 116 -2.30 -9.87 7.03
N ALA A 117 -1.07 -9.62 6.56
CA ALA A 117 0.04 -9.29 7.45
C ALA A 117 -0.24 -8.04 8.27
N PHE A 118 -0.72 -6.97 7.65
CA PHE A 118 -1.08 -5.73 8.34
C PHE A 118 -2.25 -5.92 9.31
N LEU A 119 -3.33 -6.58 8.88
CA LEU A 119 -4.51 -6.80 9.72
C LEU A 119 -4.20 -7.68 10.93
N ARG A 120 -3.39 -8.73 10.77
CA ARG A 120 -2.94 -9.58 11.90
C ARG A 120 -2.11 -8.81 12.92
N CYS A 121 -1.44 -7.74 12.50
CA CYS A 121 -0.65 -6.87 13.35
C CYS A 121 -1.47 -5.71 13.96
N GLY A 122 -2.80 -5.73 13.84
CA GLY A 122 -3.71 -4.78 14.51
C GLY A 122 -4.07 -3.54 13.69
N VAL A 123 -3.73 -3.47 12.40
CA VAL A 123 -4.24 -2.43 11.49
C VAL A 123 -5.75 -2.62 11.33
N GLY A 124 -6.54 -1.59 11.59
CA GLY A 124 -8.00 -1.66 11.51
C GLY A 124 -8.54 -1.70 10.08
N ALA A 125 -7.89 -0.98 9.17
CA ALA A 125 -8.27 -0.91 7.77
C ALA A 125 -7.03 -0.86 6.86
N PHE A 126 -7.08 -1.62 5.77
CA PHE A 126 -6.06 -1.64 4.72
C PHE A 126 -6.70 -1.36 3.38
N VAL A 127 -6.18 -0.37 2.64
CA VAL A 127 -6.58 -0.07 1.27
C VAL A 127 -5.38 -0.31 0.37
N GLY A 128 -5.53 -1.14 -0.64
CA GLY A 128 -4.44 -1.49 -1.55
C GLY A 128 -4.89 -1.60 -3.00
N THR A 129 -3.94 -1.88 -3.89
CA THR A 129 -4.18 -2.04 -5.33
C THR A 129 -3.79 -3.44 -5.80
N TYR A 130 -4.57 -4.03 -6.71
CA TYR A 130 -4.27 -5.35 -7.27
C TYR A 130 -3.15 -5.33 -8.30
N TRP A 131 -3.06 -4.25 -9.08
CA TRP A 131 -2.05 -4.07 -10.12
C TRP A 131 -1.54 -2.63 -10.13
N GLN A 132 -0.60 -2.37 -11.00
CA GLN A 132 -0.02 -1.04 -11.15
C GLN A 132 -1.08 0.00 -11.52
N VAL A 133 -1.10 1.10 -10.77
CA VAL A 133 -1.92 2.29 -11.04
C VAL A 133 -1.04 3.36 -11.70
N GLY A 134 -1.58 4.04 -12.69
CA GLY A 134 -0.91 5.20 -13.27
C GLY A 134 -0.81 6.36 -12.28
N ASP A 135 0.25 7.15 -12.36
CA ASP A 135 0.51 8.25 -11.40
C ASP A 135 -0.66 9.25 -11.32
N ASN A 136 -1.29 9.57 -12.46
CA ASN A 136 -2.44 10.48 -12.52
C ASN A 136 -3.65 9.88 -11.79
N ALA A 137 -3.96 8.61 -12.02
CA ALA A 137 -5.06 7.91 -11.36
C ALA A 137 -4.80 7.76 -9.86
N ALA A 138 -3.54 7.47 -9.47
CA ALA A 138 -3.12 7.40 -8.07
C ALA A 138 -3.30 8.74 -7.35
N GLY A 139 -2.89 9.85 -8.00
CA GLY A 139 -3.09 11.19 -7.47
C GLY A 139 -4.56 11.57 -7.32
N ALA A 140 -5.37 11.33 -8.35
CA ALA A 140 -6.81 11.61 -8.32
C ALA A 140 -7.54 10.75 -7.26
N PHE A 141 -7.16 9.47 -7.13
CA PHE A 141 -7.67 8.63 -6.06
C PHE A 141 -7.35 9.21 -4.68
N ALA A 142 -6.09 9.54 -4.44
CA ALA A 142 -5.63 10.08 -3.15
C ALA A 142 -6.37 11.38 -2.79
N GLU A 143 -6.54 12.29 -3.75
CA GLU A 143 -7.27 13.54 -3.53
C GLU A 143 -8.70 13.29 -3.06
N HIS A 144 -9.47 12.46 -3.78
CA HIS A 144 -10.86 12.16 -3.41
C HIS A 144 -10.94 11.40 -2.09
N PHE A 145 -10.07 10.39 -1.92
CA PHE A 145 -10.08 9.52 -0.76
C PHE A 145 -9.77 10.29 0.53
N TYR A 146 -8.68 11.07 0.54
CA TYR A 146 -8.27 11.79 1.74
C TYR A 146 -9.17 12.97 2.04
N ARG A 147 -9.70 13.67 1.04
CA ARG A 147 -10.69 14.72 1.29
C ARG A 147 -11.89 14.15 2.07
N ASP A 148 -12.43 13.03 1.64
CA ASP A 148 -13.59 12.42 2.27
C ASP A 148 -13.27 11.88 3.68
N LEU A 149 -12.07 11.30 3.88
CA LEU A 149 -11.63 10.87 5.22
C LEU A 149 -11.51 12.06 6.19
N LEU A 150 -10.99 13.19 5.73
CA LEU A 150 -10.84 14.40 6.53
C LEU A 150 -12.18 15.08 6.82
N GLU A 151 -13.20 14.83 6.01
CA GLU A 151 -14.60 15.20 6.27
C GLU A 151 -15.30 14.21 7.21
N SER A 152 -14.56 13.36 7.92
CA SER A 152 -15.06 12.36 8.87
C SER A 152 -15.98 11.29 8.26
N LYS A 153 -15.88 11.03 6.95
CA LYS A 153 -16.51 9.89 6.31
C LYS A 153 -15.79 8.59 6.70
N THR A 154 -16.47 7.48 6.58
CA THR A 154 -15.84 6.17 6.81
C THR A 154 -14.89 5.81 5.67
N VAL A 155 -13.97 4.88 5.93
CA VAL A 155 -13.06 4.35 4.88
C VAL A 155 -13.85 3.78 3.70
N GLY A 156 -14.96 3.09 3.96
CA GLY A 156 -15.83 2.56 2.92
C GLY A 156 -16.47 3.65 2.06
N GLU A 157 -16.97 4.73 2.69
CA GLU A 157 -17.53 5.88 1.99
C GLU A 157 -16.49 6.62 1.16
N ALA A 158 -15.32 6.90 1.75
CA ALA A 158 -14.20 7.56 1.08
C ALA A 158 -13.71 6.75 -0.13
N LEU A 159 -13.54 5.43 0.04
CA LEU A 159 -13.16 4.53 -1.05
C LEU A 159 -14.20 4.54 -2.18
N ARG A 160 -15.47 4.44 -1.85
CA ARG A 160 -16.56 4.48 -2.83
C ARG A 160 -16.56 5.79 -3.62
N SER A 161 -16.35 6.91 -2.94
CA SER A 161 -16.28 8.24 -3.56
C SER A 161 -15.10 8.36 -4.50
N ALA A 162 -13.90 7.95 -4.05
CA ALA A 162 -12.69 7.97 -4.86
C ALA A 162 -12.83 7.10 -6.12
N ARG A 163 -13.36 5.88 -5.98
CA ARG A 163 -13.63 5.00 -7.13
C ARG A 163 -14.62 5.61 -8.12
N LYS A 164 -15.68 6.29 -7.64
CA LYS A 164 -16.61 7.03 -8.51
C LYS A 164 -15.95 8.20 -9.23
N GLY A 165 -15.01 8.89 -8.57
CA GLY A 165 -14.22 9.94 -9.18
C GLY A 165 -13.42 9.41 -10.37
N LEU A 166 -12.65 8.34 -10.19
CA LEU A 166 -11.88 7.69 -11.25
C LEU A 166 -12.75 7.15 -12.38
N TYR A 167 -13.89 6.54 -12.07
CA TYR A 167 -14.83 6.05 -13.09
C TYR A 167 -15.31 7.15 -14.02
N LYS A 168 -15.57 8.35 -13.51
CA LYS A 168 -16.03 9.50 -14.30
C LYS A 168 -14.95 10.03 -15.25
N THR A 169 -13.68 9.85 -14.94
CA THR A 169 -12.56 10.22 -15.81
C THR A 169 -12.18 9.12 -16.81
N ASN A 170 -12.95 8.04 -16.84
CA ASN A 170 -12.73 6.87 -17.69
C ASN A 170 -11.39 6.14 -17.41
N GLU A 171 -10.87 6.29 -16.20
CA GLU A 171 -9.69 5.58 -15.75
C GLU A 171 -10.08 4.17 -15.30
N ALA A 172 -9.57 3.14 -15.98
CA ALA A 172 -9.86 1.74 -15.65
C ALA A 172 -9.39 1.35 -14.22
N ASP A 173 -8.50 2.16 -13.65
CA ASP A 173 -7.94 1.94 -12.32
C ASP A 173 -8.95 2.06 -11.16
N TRP A 174 -10.19 2.53 -11.42
CA TRP A 174 -11.21 2.60 -10.37
C TRP A 174 -11.53 1.25 -9.74
N VAL A 175 -11.41 0.13 -10.47
CA VAL A 175 -11.66 -1.23 -9.97
C VAL A 175 -10.49 -1.78 -9.17
N ASN A 176 -9.32 -1.18 -9.32
CA ASN A 176 -8.06 -1.68 -8.80
C ASN A 176 -7.95 -1.54 -7.28
N TYR A 177 -8.52 -0.48 -6.72
CA TYR A 177 -8.47 -0.22 -5.29
C TYR A 177 -9.43 -1.11 -4.52
N ILE A 178 -8.92 -1.80 -3.52
CA ILE A 178 -9.66 -2.70 -2.65
C ILE A 178 -9.44 -2.36 -1.19
N HIS A 179 -10.37 -2.77 -0.37
CA HIS A 179 -10.33 -2.58 1.06
C HIS A 179 -10.44 -3.91 1.78
N TYR A 180 -9.65 -4.05 2.83
CA TYR A 180 -9.73 -5.14 3.81
C TYR A 180 -9.80 -4.54 5.21
N GLY A 181 -10.63 -5.13 6.08
CA GLY A 181 -10.83 -4.68 7.44
C GLY A 181 -12.16 -3.96 7.66
N ASP A 182 -12.20 -3.04 8.59
CA ASP A 182 -13.41 -2.33 9.00
C ASP A 182 -13.75 -1.18 8.02
N SER A 183 -14.85 -1.33 7.28
CA SER A 183 -15.36 -0.30 6.37
C SER A 183 -15.95 0.92 7.06
N GLU A 184 -16.39 0.75 8.32
CA GLU A 184 -16.96 1.82 9.15
C GLU A 184 -15.88 2.61 9.91
N PHE A 185 -14.61 2.19 9.78
CA PHE A 185 -13.49 2.88 10.40
C PHE A 185 -13.46 4.35 9.96
N LYS A 186 -13.27 5.23 10.95
CA LYS A 186 -13.08 6.68 10.75
C LYS A 186 -11.75 7.11 11.35
N VAL A 187 -11.05 7.97 10.63
CA VAL A 187 -9.90 8.67 11.22
C VAL A 187 -10.44 9.65 12.25
N LYS A 188 -9.94 9.57 13.48
CA LYS A 188 -10.34 10.50 14.53
C LYS A 188 -9.79 11.88 14.21
N SER A 189 -10.67 12.88 14.12
CA SER A 189 -10.26 14.27 14.20
C SER A 189 -10.05 14.61 15.69
N ASN A 190 -8.82 14.90 16.05
CA ASN A 190 -8.51 15.46 17.39
C ASN A 190 -9.02 16.89 17.51
#